data_d45355fd24eb5d780e624990377be3d0
#
_entry.id   d45355fd24eb5d780e624990377be3d0
#
_cell.length_a   1.000
_cell.length_b   1.000
_cell.length_c   1.000
_cell.angle_alpha   90.00
_cell.angle_beta   90.00
_cell.angle_gamma   90.00
#
_symmetry.space_group_name_H-M   'P 1'
#
loop_
_entity.id
_entity.type
_entity.pdbx_description
1 polymer ?
#
loop_
_entity_poly.entity_id
_entity_poly.type
_entity_poly.pdbx_seq_one_letter_code
_entity_poly.pdbx_strand_id
1 'polypeptide(L)'
;MGGQQYSFAQFSGGKLQATGLTCALCNKAIHQSLEELAFVEKVETDIKSSSFNLTFRNDHIVNPSQLKAAVEDAGFFVGELQLTGTWNQDEVERCVSFIWGGHSYQFISSKTPSAAKSFNCMVAGKGYLTDKSFKKLKNDYGAYLKLENNIIQLILVK
;
A
#
# COMPACT_ATOMS: atom_id res chain seq x y z
N MET A 1 0.15 -32.43 -0.50
CA MET A 1 1.19 -31.72 -0.71
C MET A 1 1.16 -30.27 -0.38
N GLY A 2 1.86 -29.79 0.53
CA GLY A 2 1.86 -28.43 0.99
C GLY A 2 1.93 -27.46 -0.16
N GLY A 3 0.91 -26.58 -0.29
CA GLY A 3 0.99 -25.50 -1.23
C GLY A 3 2.26 -24.75 -0.97
N GLN A 4 3.14 -24.71 -1.95
CA GLN A 4 4.26 -23.83 -1.91
C GLN A 4 3.70 -22.43 -1.94
N GLN A 5 3.62 -21.83 -0.78
CA GLN A 5 3.35 -20.41 -0.70
C GLN A 5 4.61 -19.70 -1.18
N TYR A 6 4.62 -19.41 -2.45
CA TYR A 6 5.59 -18.47 -2.98
C TYR A 6 5.18 -17.08 -2.53
N SER A 7 5.67 -16.66 -1.38
CA SER A 7 5.57 -15.25 -1.01
C SER A 7 6.65 -14.51 -1.77
N PHE A 8 6.32 -14.12 -2.99
CA PHE A 8 7.22 -13.34 -3.84
C PHE A 8 7.48 -11.97 -3.26
N ALA A 9 6.52 -11.44 -2.55
CA ALA A 9 6.62 -10.13 -1.91
C ALA A 9 5.99 -10.19 -0.54
N GLN A 10 6.66 -9.60 0.43
CA GLN A 10 6.13 -9.40 1.78
C GLN A 10 6.26 -7.93 2.12
N PHE A 11 5.16 -7.31 2.52
CA PHE A 11 5.16 -5.94 2.99
C PHE A 11 5.67 -5.87 4.42
N SER A 12 6.67 -5.04 4.66
CA SER A 12 7.28 -4.83 5.98
C SER A 12 6.83 -3.53 6.65
N GLY A 13 6.39 -2.58 5.86
CA GLY A 13 5.96 -1.28 6.35
C GLY A 13 5.31 -0.45 5.25
N GLY A 14 5.00 0.79 5.59
CA GLY A 14 4.40 1.70 4.64
C GLY A 14 4.31 3.12 5.18
N LYS A 15 3.87 4.02 4.32
CA LYS A 15 3.54 5.40 4.66
C LYS A 15 2.16 5.72 4.13
N LEU A 16 1.26 6.05 5.03
CA LEU A 16 -0.09 6.45 4.70
C LEU A 16 -0.23 7.95 4.92
N GLN A 17 -0.71 8.67 3.91
CA GLN A 17 -1.07 10.06 4.03
C GLN A 17 -2.60 10.17 4.01
N ALA A 18 -3.15 10.87 4.99
CA ALA A 18 -4.59 11.11 5.08
C ALA A 18 -4.94 12.52 4.63
N THR A 19 -6.16 12.71 4.16
CA THR A 19 -6.71 14.01 3.76
C THR A 19 -7.87 14.41 4.67
N GLY A 20 -8.14 15.71 4.74
CA GLY A 20 -9.23 16.26 5.55
C GLY A 20 -8.85 16.53 7.00
N LEU A 21 -7.59 16.37 7.37
CA LEU A 21 -7.12 16.59 8.74
C LEU A 21 -6.98 18.08 9.01
N THR A 22 -7.72 18.57 10.00
CA THR A 22 -7.70 19.98 10.41
C THR A 22 -7.23 20.19 11.84
N CYS A 23 -7.01 19.13 12.62
CA CYS A 23 -6.64 19.23 14.03
C CYS A 23 -5.81 18.04 14.52
N ALA A 24 -5.12 18.22 15.65
CA ALA A 24 -4.30 17.16 16.28
C ALA A 24 -5.14 15.97 16.74
N LEU A 25 -6.39 16.17 17.14
CA LEU A 25 -7.29 15.10 17.54
C LEU A 25 -7.65 14.18 16.37
N CYS A 26 -7.69 14.73 15.16
CA CYS A 26 -7.94 13.97 13.93
C CYS A 26 -6.78 12.98 13.68
N ASN A 27 -5.55 13.42 13.83
CA ASN A 27 -4.38 12.55 13.72
C ASN A 27 -4.42 11.42 14.74
N LYS A 28 -4.82 11.72 15.98
CA LYS A 28 -4.95 10.73 17.05
C LYS A 28 -5.99 9.67 16.73
N ALA A 29 -7.15 10.06 16.18
CA ALA A 29 -8.21 9.12 15.80
C ALA A 29 -7.73 8.13 14.74
N ILE A 30 -7.05 8.60 13.71
CA ILE A 30 -6.48 7.74 12.67
C ILE A 30 -5.38 6.84 13.24
N HIS A 31 -4.48 7.40 14.05
CA HIS A 31 -3.41 6.64 14.70
C HIS A 31 -3.98 5.45 15.47
N GLN A 32 -5.00 5.68 16.28
CA GLN A 32 -5.65 4.62 17.05
C GLN A 32 -6.32 3.57 16.16
N SER A 33 -7.06 4.00 15.14
CA SER A 33 -7.67 3.07 14.18
C SER A 33 -6.65 2.18 13.47
N LEU A 34 -5.49 2.74 13.13
CA LEU A 34 -4.42 1.97 12.48
C LEU A 34 -3.75 0.98 13.44
N GLU A 35 -3.55 1.38 14.70
CA GLU A 35 -2.98 0.49 15.74
C GLU A 35 -3.86 -0.72 16.04
N GLU A 36 -5.16 -0.62 15.85
CA GLU A 36 -6.10 -1.71 16.09
C GLU A 36 -6.01 -2.84 15.05
N LEU A 37 -5.37 -2.59 13.92
CA LEU A 37 -5.21 -3.60 12.86
C LEU A 37 -4.20 -4.67 13.29
N ALA A 38 -4.59 -5.94 13.21
CA ALA A 38 -3.78 -7.07 13.71
C ALA A 38 -2.38 -7.14 13.09
N PHE A 39 -2.23 -6.72 11.82
CA PHE A 39 -0.96 -6.77 11.11
C PHE A 39 -0.07 -5.54 11.33
N VAL A 40 -0.56 -4.52 12.01
CA VAL A 40 0.19 -3.31 12.32
C VAL A 40 0.91 -3.49 13.66
N GLU A 41 2.24 -3.38 13.63
CA GLU A 41 3.08 -3.46 14.82
C GLU A 41 3.27 -2.09 15.46
N LYS A 42 3.50 -1.06 14.62
CA LYS A 42 3.81 0.29 15.09
C LYS A 42 3.27 1.34 14.15
N VAL A 43 2.79 2.43 14.71
CA VAL A 43 2.37 3.64 13.98
C VAL A 43 3.14 4.84 14.51
N GLU A 44 3.80 5.57 13.64
CA GLU A 44 4.46 6.84 13.96
C GLU A 44 3.78 7.96 13.16
N THR A 45 3.20 8.92 13.87
CA THR A 45 2.46 10.02 13.27
C THR A 45 3.38 11.21 13.02
N ASP A 46 3.40 11.69 11.77
CA ASP A 46 3.95 13.00 11.42
C ASP A 46 2.80 13.99 11.22
N ILE A 47 2.61 14.85 12.20
CA ILE A 47 1.52 15.84 12.22
C ILE A 47 1.70 16.86 11.10
N LYS A 48 2.93 17.23 10.77
CA LYS A 48 3.22 18.27 9.76
C LYS A 48 2.77 17.86 8.36
N SER A 49 3.00 16.59 8.01
CA SER A 49 2.64 16.06 6.71
C SER A 49 1.31 15.31 6.69
N SER A 50 0.63 15.20 7.83
CA SER A 50 -0.57 14.36 8.01
C SER A 50 -0.33 12.94 7.52
N SER A 51 0.83 12.39 7.85
CA SER A 51 1.23 11.05 7.44
C SER A 51 1.54 10.15 8.63
N PHE A 52 1.41 8.86 8.36
CA PHE A 52 1.58 7.79 9.35
C PHE A 52 2.58 6.78 8.79
N ASN A 53 3.74 6.66 9.46
CA ASN A 53 4.71 5.64 9.11
C ASN A 53 4.32 4.35 9.83
N LEU A 54 4.16 3.29 9.07
CA LEU A 54 3.65 2.00 9.53
C LEU A 54 4.76 0.97 9.52
N THR A 55 4.85 0.18 10.58
CA THR A 55 5.63 -1.05 10.61
C THR A 55 4.65 -2.21 10.72
N PHE A 56 4.81 -3.21 9.86
CA PHE A 56 3.92 -4.37 9.85
C PHE A 56 4.57 -5.58 10.54
N ARG A 57 3.74 -6.43 11.12
CA ARG A 57 4.20 -7.68 11.75
C ARG A 57 4.60 -8.69 10.68
N ASN A 58 5.73 -9.36 10.88
CA ASN A 58 6.26 -10.34 9.92
C ASN A 58 5.39 -11.58 9.75
N ASP A 59 4.61 -11.92 10.76
CA ASP A 59 3.77 -13.12 10.82
C ASP A 59 2.31 -12.88 10.43
N HIS A 60 1.99 -11.68 9.96
CA HIS A 60 0.64 -11.30 9.56
C HIS A 60 0.59 -10.86 8.10
N ILE A 61 -0.56 -11.10 7.48
CA ILE A 61 -0.84 -10.67 6.12
C ILE A 61 -1.33 -9.23 6.15
N VAL A 62 -0.67 -8.36 5.40
CA VAL A 62 -1.07 -6.95 5.26
C VAL A 62 -2.22 -6.87 4.26
N ASN A 63 -3.27 -6.18 4.65
CA ASN A 63 -4.42 -5.93 3.79
C ASN A 63 -4.59 -4.42 3.57
N PRO A 64 -4.23 -3.90 2.38
CA PRO A 64 -4.36 -2.47 2.08
C PRO A 64 -5.79 -1.94 2.23
N SER A 65 -6.81 -2.76 1.94
CA SER A 65 -8.20 -2.32 2.09
C SER A 65 -8.59 -2.10 3.56
N GLN A 66 -7.98 -2.81 4.49
CA GLN A 66 -8.20 -2.58 5.93
C GLN A 66 -7.51 -1.29 6.40
N LEU A 67 -6.36 -0.94 5.85
CA LEU A 67 -5.72 0.36 6.10
C LEU A 67 -6.63 1.50 5.64
N LYS A 68 -7.17 1.38 4.44
CA LYS A 68 -8.13 2.35 3.89
C LYS A 68 -9.38 2.46 4.77
N ALA A 69 -9.98 1.34 5.14
CA ALA A 69 -11.17 1.29 5.98
C ALA A 69 -10.92 1.94 7.35
N ALA A 70 -9.76 1.72 7.97
CA ALA A 70 -9.41 2.31 9.26
C ALA A 70 -9.40 3.86 9.19
N VAL A 71 -8.90 4.42 8.11
CA VAL A 71 -8.90 5.87 7.87
C VAL A 71 -10.32 6.38 7.64
N GLU A 72 -11.11 5.68 6.83
CA GLU A 72 -12.48 6.07 6.49
C GLU A 72 -13.41 5.95 7.71
N ASP A 73 -13.26 4.92 8.53
CA ASP A 73 -14.02 4.74 9.77
C ASP A 73 -13.73 5.85 10.80
N ALA A 74 -12.51 6.39 10.76
CA ALA A 74 -12.16 7.57 11.56
C ALA A 74 -12.72 8.89 11.00
N GLY A 75 -13.38 8.86 9.83
CA GLY A 75 -14.00 10.02 9.21
C GLY A 75 -13.13 10.78 8.20
N PHE A 76 -12.07 10.16 7.71
CA PHE A 76 -11.12 10.79 6.80
C PHE A 76 -10.93 9.95 5.52
N PHE A 77 -10.05 10.39 4.63
CA PHE A 77 -9.77 9.68 3.39
C PHE A 77 -8.26 9.47 3.21
N VAL A 78 -7.90 8.39 2.54
CA VAL A 78 -6.52 8.15 2.14
C VAL A 78 -6.17 9.07 0.97
N GLY A 79 -5.11 9.84 1.12
CA GLY A 79 -4.56 10.68 0.05
C GLY A 79 -3.44 9.99 -0.73
N GLU A 80 -2.68 9.12 -0.06
CA GLU A 80 -1.64 8.28 -0.67
C GLU A 80 -1.31 7.13 0.26
N LEU A 81 -1.10 5.95 -0.30
CA LEU A 81 -0.58 4.80 0.43
C LEU A 81 0.65 4.25 -0.29
N GLN A 82 1.79 4.33 0.36
CA GLN A 82 3.02 3.69 -0.07
C GLN A 82 3.27 2.45 0.78
N LEU A 83 3.71 1.38 0.15
CA LEU A 83 4.08 0.14 0.82
C LEU A 83 5.55 -0.18 0.55
N THR A 84 6.24 -0.59 1.59
CA THR A 84 7.61 -1.09 1.51
C THR A 84 7.58 -2.59 1.67
N GLY A 85 8.27 -3.30 0.81
CA GLY A 85 8.30 -4.74 0.86
C GLY A 85 9.65 -5.31 0.43
N THR A 86 9.74 -6.62 0.57
CA THR A 86 10.87 -7.43 0.12
C THR A 86 10.38 -8.52 -0.80
N TRP A 87 11.22 -8.94 -1.72
CA TRP A 87 10.94 -10.05 -2.60
C TRP A 87 12.14 -10.97 -2.75
N ASN A 88 11.89 -12.15 -3.26
CA ASN A 88 12.96 -13.08 -3.57
C ASN A 88 13.60 -12.70 -4.90
N GLN A 89 14.91 -12.53 -4.91
CA GLN A 89 15.69 -11.99 -6.03
C GLN A 89 15.55 -12.79 -7.34
N ASP A 90 15.36 -14.12 -7.24
CA ASP A 90 15.29 -14.99 -8.41
C ASP A 90 13.96 -14.88 -9.19
N GLU A 91 12.98 -14.25 -8.60
CA GLU A 91 11.63 -14.19 -9.15
C GLU A 91 11.21 -12.79 -9.63
N VAL A 92 11.98 -11.78 -9.25
CA VAL A 92 11.72 -10.37 -9.54
C VAL A 92 11.63 -10.05 -11.03
N GLU A 93 12.47 -10.71 -11.83
CA GLU A 93 12.53 -10.45 -13.28
C GLU A 93 11.32 -10.99 -14.04
N ARG A 94 10.51 -11.83 -13.41
CA ARG A 94 9.40 -12.54 -14.07
C ARG A 94 8.01 -12.11 -13.59
N CYS A 95 7.92 -11.40 -12.46
CA CYS A 95 6.62 -11.13 -11.85
C CYS A 95 6.14 -9.71 -12.10
N VAL A 96 5.26 -9.59 -13.06
CA VAL A 96 4.39 -8.41 -13.19
C VAL A 96 3.24 -8.49 -12.20
N SER A 97 2.87 -9.69 -11.76
CA SER A 97 1.78 -9.92 -10.82
C SER A 97 2.09 -11.03 -9.83
N PHE A 98 1.53 -10.93 -8.63
CA PHE A 98 1.68 -11.92 -7.57
C PHE A 98 0.40 -11.99 -6.70
N ILE A 99 0.24 -13.10 -6.00
CA ILE A 99 -0.86 -13.29 -5.05
C ILE A 99 -0.27 -13.39 -3.65
N TRP A 100 -0.78 -12.59 -2.74
CA TRP A 100 -0.41 -12.65 -1.34
C TRP A 100 -1.62 -12.40 -0.44
N GLY A 101 -1.80 -13.28 0.55
CA GLY A 101 -2.92 -13.17 1.48
C GLY A 101 -4.30 -13.22 0.83
N GLY A 102 -4.46 -13.93 -0.29
CA GLY A 102 -5.71 -13.98 -1.03
C GLY A 102 -5.98 -12.77 -1.92
N HIS A 103 -5.07 -11.81 -1.98
CA HIS A 103 -5.17 -10.63 -2.83
C HIS A 103 -4.23 -10.74 -4.02
N SER A 104 -4.72 -10.35 -5.19
CA SER A 104 -3.93 -10.25 -6.41
C SER A 104 -3.33 -8.88 -6.54
N TYR A 105 -2.03 -8.81 -6.78
CA TYR A 105 -1.27 -7.58 -6.97
C TYR A 105 -0.64 -7.56 -8.35
N GLN A 106 -0.57 -6.38 -8.95
CA GLN A 106 0.07 -6.18 -10.25
C GLN A 106 0.91 -4.90 -10.24
N PHE A 107 2.17 -5.02 -10.66
CA PHE A 107 2.99 -3.83 -10.94
C PHE A 107 2.69 -3.31 -12.33
N ILE A 108 2.34 -2.03 -12.43
CA ILE A 108 1.99 -1.37 -13.70
C ILE A 108 3.07 -0.41 -14.20
N SER A 109 4.21 -0.36 -13.51
CA SER A 109 5.34 0.46 -13.91
C SER A 109 6.10 -0.17 -15.08
N SER A 110 6.55 0.67 -16.01
CA SER A 110 7.43 0.26 -17.11
C SER A 110 8.86 -0.09 -16.64
N LYS A 111 9.18 0.19 -15.39
CA LYS A 111 10.47 -0.18 -14.80
C LYS A 111 10.36 -1.53 -14.17
N THR A 112 11.12 -2.48 -14.69
CA THR A 112 11.33 -3.74 -14.00
C THR A 112 11.93 -3.42 -12.61
N PRO A 113 11.45 -4.10 -11.58
CA PRO A 113 12.08 -4.00 -10.28
C PRO A 113 13.58 -4.30 -10.43
N SER A 114 14.39 -3.43 -9.92
CA SER A 114 15.84 -3.69 -9.90
C SER A 114 16.14 -4.91 -9.03
N ALA A 115 17.31 -5.51 -9.19
CA ALA A 115 17.79 -6.63 -8.37
C ALA A 115 17.90 -6.33 -6.86
N ALA A 116 17.36 -5.20 -6.41
CA ALA A 116 17.25 -4.86 -5.00
C ALA A 116 16.30 -5.80 -4.27
N LYS A 117 16.71 -6.26 -3.10
CA LYS A 117 15.88 -7.15 -2.25
C LYS A 117 14.64 -6.46 -1.68
N SER A 118 14.58 -5.14 -1.71
CA SER A 118 13.47 -4.35 -1.18
C SER A 118 12.93 -3.41 -2.24
N PHE A 119 11.65 -3.08 -2.12
CA PHE A 119 10.98 -2.16 -3.01
C PHE A 119 10.07 -1.22 -2.22
N ASN A 120 9.86 -0.02 -2.77
CA ASN A 120 8.80 0.89 -2.37
C ASN A 120 7.81 1.02 -3.51
N CYS A 121 6.53 0.92 -3.22
CA CYS A 121 5.49 1.08 -4.22
C CYS A 121 4.34 1.92 -3.68
N MET A 122 3.60 2.53 -4.60
CA MET A 122 2.39 3.28 -4.31
C MET A 122 1.19 2.45 -4.78
N VAL A 123 0.14 2.42 -3.97
CA VAL A 123 -1.10 1.76 -4.37
C VAL A 123 -1.84 2.65 -5.36
N ALA A 124 -1.98 2.15 -6.59
CA ALA A 124 -2.58 2.86 -7.71
C ALA A 124 -4.06 2.49 -7.84
N GLY A 125 -4.89 3.00 -6.93
CA GLY A 125 -6.31 2.66 -6.93
C GLY A 125 -7.19 3.83 -6.50
N LYS A 126 -8.41 3.82 -6.99
CA LYS A 126 -9.43 4.76 -6.53
C LYS A 126 -9.68 4.53 -5.04
N GLY A 127 -9.65 5.61 -4.26
CA GLY A 127 -9.78 5.54 -2.80
C GLY A 127 -8.45 5.42 -2.04
N TYR A 128 -7.33 5.22 -2.75
CA TYR A 128 -5.98 5.26 -2.19
C TYR A 128 -5.19 6.51 -2.61
N LEU A 129 -5.78 7.34 -3.45
CA LEU A 129 -5.20 8.57 -3.97
C LEU A 129 -6.24 9.69 -3.93
N THR A 130 -5.78 10.93 -3.87
CA THR A 130 -6.65 12.08 -4.11
C THR A 130 -7.16 12.05 -5.56
N ASP A 131 -8.28 12.69 -5.83
CA ASP A 131 -8.83 12.78 -7.19
C ASP A 131 -7.82 13.38 -8.17
N LYS A 132 -7.07 14.38 -7.72
CA LYS A 132 -6.01 15.02 -8.52
C LYS A 132 -4.89 14.04 -8.87
N SER A 133 -4.42 13.30 -7.87
CA SER A 133 -3.36 12.31 -8.05
C SER A 133 -3.83 11.14 -8.92
N PHE A 134 -5.05 10.71 -8.74
CA PHE A 134 -5.65 9.64 -9.56
C PHE A 134 -5.81 10.07 -11.02
N LYS A 135 -6.23 11.32 -11.25
CA LYS A 135 -6.33 11.88 -12.61
C LYS A 135 -4.97 11.93 -13.31
N LYS A 136 -3.94 12.36 -12.59
CA LYS A 136 -2.55 12.35 -13.10
C LYS A 136 -2.10 10.93 -13.43
N LEU A 137 -2.38 9.98 -12.55
CA LEU A 137 -2.06 8.58 -12.75
C LEU A 137 -2.72 8.01 -14.01
N LYS A 138 -3.99 8.35 -14.25
CA LYS A 138 -4.71 7.94 -15.47
C LYS A 138 -4.06 8.50 -16.75
N ASN A 139 -3.52 9.71 -16.69
CA ASN A 139 -2.82 10.29 -17.82
C ASN A 139 -1.49 9.57 -18.08
N ASP A 140 -0.75 9.21 -17.03
CA ASP A 140 0.59 8.61 -17.13
C ASP A 140 0.53 7.10 -17.43
N TYR A 141 -0.47 6.40 -16.89
CA TYR A 141 -0.55 4.93 -16.91
C TYR A 141 -1.90 4.39 -17.41
N GLY A 142 -2.73 5.21 -18.03
CA GLY A 142 -4.11 4.85 -18.38
C GLY A 142 -4.26 3.56 -19.18
N ALA A 143 -3.29 3.24 -20.05
CA ALA A 143 -3.28 2.01 -20.82
C ALA A 143 -3.09 0.74 -19.97
N TYR A 144 -2.51 0.87 -18.77
CA TYR A 144 -2.20 -0.23 -17.86
C TYR A 144 -3.16 -0.31 -16.68
N LEU A 145 -3.95 0.74 -16.44
CA LEU A 145 -4.92 0.76 -15.34
C LEU A 145 -6.11 -0.13 -15.68
N LYS A 146 -6.28 -1.17 -14.88
CA LYS A 146 -7.46 -2.02 -14.92
C LYS A 146 -8.35 -1.65 -13.75
N LEU A 147 -9.60 -1.35 -14.06
CA LEU A 147 -10.61 -1.06 -13.03
C LEU A 147 -11.27 -2.33 -12.48
N GLU A 148 -10.60 -3.46 -12.59
CA GLU A 148 -11.09 -4.72 -12.04
C GLU A 148 -10.95 -4.69 -10.52
N ASN A 149 -12.06 -4.95 -9.83
CA ASN A 149 -12.18 -4.79 -8.38
C ASN A 149 -11.32 -5.78 -7.56
N ASN A 150 -10.70 -6.76 -8.20
CA ASN A 150 -9.99 -7.85 -7.51
C ASN A 150 -8.47 -7.78 -7.63
N ILE A 151 -7.94 -6.77 -8.31
CA ILE A 151 -6.49 -6.62 -8.50
C ILE A 151 -6.03 -5.29 -7.91
N ILE A 152 -5.08 -5.36 -6.99
CA ILE A 152 -4.44 -4.18 -6.43
C ILE A 152 -3.24 -3.83 -7.31
N GLN A 153 -3.29 -2.68 -7.95
CA GLN A 153 -2.23 -2.22 -8.83
C GLN A 153 -1.21 -1.39 -8.03
N LEU A 154 0.05 -1.64 -8.29
CA LEU A 154 1.17 -1.01 -7.60
C LEU A 154 2.09 -0.32 -8.60
N ILE A 155 2.58 0.85 -8.22
CA ILE A 155 3.58 1.60 -8.97
C ILE A 155 4.85 1.66 -8.13
N LEU A 156 5.95 1.21 -8.71
CA LEU A 156 7.24 1.34 -8.04
C LEU A 156 7.63 2.82 -7.92
N VAL A 157 8.00 3.21 -6.72
CA VAL A 157 8.54 4.53 -6.42
C VAL A 157 10.00 4.40 -6.02
N LYS A 158 10.77 5.44 -6.30
CA LYS A 158 12.19 5.46 -5.95
C LYS A 158 12.39 5.68 -4.45
#